data_f7e1c85b37c8f7edf601828029c7a19a
#
_entry.id   f7e1c85b37c8f7edf601828029c7a19a
#
_cell.length_a   1.000
_cell.length_b   1.000
_cell.length_c   1.000
_cell.angle_alpha   90.00
_cell.angle_beta   90.00
_cell.angle_gamma   90.00
#
_symmetry.space_group_name_H-M   'P 1'
#
loop_
_entity.id
_entity.type
_entity.pdbx_description
1 polymer ?
#
loop_
_entity_poly.entity_id
_entity_poly.type
_entity_poly.pdbx_seq_one_letter_code
_entity_poly.pdbx_strand_id
1 'polypeptide(L)'
;MHQTSDDAEKGRLMRSLLFVPGDSERKLEKGFGAGADVVIVDLEDSVALQNKAAARDIAARFIGERRGQTSSAIYIRVNDLSAGLTDDDLGALVPVKPDGIMLPKSNSGQDVQQLSAKLRVREAENGLPDGSIKILPIITETPAGVLAAATYAGASARLAGLTWGAEDLSAAIGARAARDEHGRYTDVFRHARLTTILAAGAAEVAAIDTVFPNFRDMAAFAIECAEAERDGFTGKMAIHPDQVPVINAAFTPSAEAVQQSAAIVAAFEAAGNPGVVGIDGKMFDRPHLRLAERLLARAKAAGISA
;
A
#
# COMPACT_ATOMS: atom_id res chain seq x y z
N MET A 1 5.77 26.72 14.86
CA MET A 1 6.12 25.38 15.33
C MET A 1 5.05 24.38 14.85
N HIS A 2 4.95 24.16 13.50
CA HIS A 2 3.95 23.24 12.90
C HIS A 2 4.57 22.32 11.83
N GLN A 3 5.90 22.17 11.83
CA GLN A 3 6.64 21.40 10.80
C GLN A 3 6.99 19.94 11.19
N THR A 4 6.71 19.50 12.42
CA THR A 4 7.24 18.22 12.94
C THR A 4 6.33 17.00 12.74
N SER A 5 5.03 17.16 12.39
CA SER A 5 4.13 16.02 12.17
C SER A 5 4.10 15.58 10.69
N ASP A 6 4.22 16.49 9.76
CA ASP A 6 4.12 16.23 8.31
C ASP A 6 5.39 15.53 7.75
N ASP A 7 6.57 15.80 8.34
CA ASP A 7 7.82 15.16 7.95
C ASP A 7 7.97 13.72 8.47
N ALA A 8 7.36 13.39 9.62
CA ALA A 8 7.37 12.03 10.16
C ALA A 8 6.43 11.07 9.37
N GLU A 9 5.35 11.60 8.77
CA GLU A 9 4.42 10.80 7.95
C GLU A 9 4.95 10.53 6.54
N LYS A 10 5.71 11.45 5.94
CA LYS A 10 6.30 11.27 4.59
C LYS A 10 7.40 10.21 4.51
N GLY A 11 7.86 9.69 5.65
CA GLY A 11 8.95 8.72 5.74
C GLY A 11 8.54 7.30 6.16
N ARG A 12 7.25 7.00 6.38
CA ARG A 12 6.85 5.67 6.85
C ARG A 12 6.90 4.66 5.70
N LEU A 13 7.63 3.56 5.92
CA LEU A 13 7.76 2.48 4.93
C LEU A 13 6.44 1.75 4.73
N MET A 14 6.17 1.38 3.48
CA MET A 14 5.04 0.54 3.07
C MET A 14 5.53 -0.52 2.08
N ARG A 15 6.62 -1.23 2.43
CA ARG A 15 7.16 -2.32 1.59
C ARG A 15 6.25 -3.53 1.65
N SER A 16 5.97 -4.03 2.86
CA SER A 16 5.14 -5.20 3.10
C SER A 16 3.84 -4.82 3.81
N LEU A 17 2.70 -5.24 3.23
CA LEU A 17 1.37 -5.01 3.77
C LEU A 17 0.71 -6.38 4.01
N LEU A 18 0.67 -6.85 5.26
CA LEU A 18 0.21 -8.19 5.61
C LEU A 18 -1.26 -8.20 5.99
N PHE A 19 -2.08 -8.94 5.23
CA PHE A 19 -3.47 -9.21 5.61
C PHE A 19 -3.57 -10.18 6.77
N VAL A 20 -4.41 -9.84 7.74
CA VAL A 20 -4.73 -10.67 8.90
C VAL A 20 -6.22 -10.63 9.17
N PRO A 21 -6.95 -11.78 9.16
CA PRO A 21 -8.36 -11.81 9.49
C PRO A 21 -8.65 -11.23 10.87
N GLY A 22 -9.62 -10.30 10.93
CA GLY A 22 -9.98 -9.58 12.17
C GLY A 22 -10.78 -10.40 13.17
N ASP A 23 -11.25 -11.58 12.78
CA ASP A 23 -12.06 -12.49 13.62
C ASP A 23 -11.25 -13.48 14.46
N SER A 24 -9.91 -13.39 14.48
CA SER A 24 -9.05 -14.36 15.14
C SER A 24 -7.86 -13.71 15.87
N GLU A 25 -7.95 -13.60 17.19
CA GLU A 25 -6.86 -13.08 18.03
C GLU A 25 -5.53 -13.78 17.79
N ARG A 26 -5.55 -15.12 17.64
CA ARG A 26 -4.34 -15.91 17.35
C ARG A 26 -3.67 -15.50 16.04
N LYS A 27 -4.48 -15.21 15.00
CA LYS A 27 -3.94 -14.74 13.72
C LYS A 27 -3.44 -13.32 13.81
N LEU A 28 -4.15 -12.44 14.52
CA LEU A 28 -3.73 -11.07 14.82
C LEU A 28 -2.38 -11.06 15.56
N GLU A 29 -2.23 -11.84 16.62
CA GLU A 29 -0.97 -11.96 17.36
C GLU A 29 0.19 -12.37 16.45
N LYS A 30 -0.02 -13.41 15.61
CA LYS A 30 1.00 -13.86 14.66
C LYS A 30 1.33 -12.80 13.61
N GLY A 31 0.32 -12.09 13.10
CA GLY A 31 0.50 -11.06 12.07
C GLY A 31 1.24 -9.83 12.59
N PHE A 32 0.91 -9.38 13.80
CA PHE A 32 1.60 -8.25 14.44
C PHE A 32 3.06 -8.56 14.79
N GLY A 33 3.39 -9.84 14.99
CA GLY A 33 4.78 -10.32 15.20
C GLY A 33 5.56 -10.60 13.92
N ALA A 34 4.99 -10.43 12.73
CA ALA A 34 5.62 -10.83 11.46
C ALA A 34 6.67 -9.83 10.93
N GLY A 35 6.79 -8.64 11.50
CA GLY A 35 7.74 -7.60 11.04
C GLY A 35 7.33 -6.92 9.74
N ALA A 36 6.04 -6.91 9.40
CA ALA A 36 5.50 -6.17 8.27
C ALA A 36 5.53 -4.65 8.55
N ASP A 37 5.77 -3.85 7.52
CA ASP A 37 5.67 -2.40 7.64
C ASP A 37 4.23 -1.97 7.93
N VAL A 38 3.25 -2.68 7.35
CA VAL A 38 1.82 -2.47 7.56
C VAL A 38 1.14 -3.80 7.88
N VAL A 39 0.31 -3.83 8.92
CA VAL A 39 -0.63 -4.92 9.17
C VAL A 39 -2.03 -4.44 8.76
N ILE A 40 -2.67 -5.19 7.85
CA ILE A 40 -4.04 -4.93 7.40
C ILE A 40 -4.97 -5.88 8.16
N VAL A 41 -5.70 -5.34 9.14
CA VAL A 41 -6.74 -6.10 9.84
C VAL A 41 -7.97 -6.16 8.94
N ASP A 42 -8.32 -7.35 8.52
CA ASP A 42 -9.34 -7.56 7.50
C ASP A 42 -10.71 -7.85 8.12
N LEU A 43 -11.68 -7.00 7.81
CA LEU A 43 -13.10 -7.17 8.18
C LEU A 43 -13.98 -7.55 6.98
N GLU A 44 -13.38 -7.70 5.79
CA GLU A 44 -14.10 -7.96 4.55
C GLU A 44 -14.07 -9.44 4.19
N ASP A 45 -13.51 -9.87 3.08
CA ASP A 45 -13.66 -11.21 2.51
C ASP A 45 -13.14 -12.35 3.39
N SER A 46 -12.17 -12.11 4.27
CA SER A 46 -11.68 -13.14 5.19
C SER A 46 -12.61 -13.43 6.38
N VAL A 47 -13.69 -12.65 6.54
CA VAL A 47 -14.65 -12.76 7.65
C VAL A 47 -16.04 -13.08 7.11
N ALA A 48 -16.62 -14.21 7.53
CA ALA A 48 -17.98 -14.58 7.14
C ALA A 48 -19.02 -13.55 7.63
N LEU A 49 -20.10 -13.35 6.86
CA LEU A 49 -21.11 -12.31 7.13
C LEU A 49 -21.66 -12.36 8.58
N GLN A 50 -21.96 -13.54 9.08
CA GLN A 50 -22.47 -13.72 10.45
C GLN A 50 -21.44 -13.38 11.54
N ASN A 51 -20.16 -13.30 11.20
CA ASN A 51 -19.08 -13.01 12.15
C ASN A 51 -18.63 -11.54 12.11
N LYS A 52 -19.15 -10.72 11.20
CA LYS A 52 -18.70 -9.33 11.00
C LYS A 52 -18.75 -8.49 12.29
N ALA A 53 -19.85 -8.58 13.04
CA ALA A 53 -20.00 -7.85 14.31
C ALA A 53 -18.95 -8.30 15.35
N ALA A 54 -18.80 -9.62 15.55
CA ALA A 54 -17.81 -10.17 16.48
C ALA A 54 -16.37 -9.83 16.06
N ALA A 55 -16.09 -9.81 14.75
CA ALA A 55 -14.77 -9.45 14.23
C ALA A 55 -14.42 -7.99 14.53
N ARG A 56 -15.38 -7.06 14.44
CA ARG A 56 -15.18 -5.65 14.87
C ARG A 56 -14.76 -5.56 16.33
N ASP A 57 -15.47 -6.26 17.21
CA ASP A 57 -15.20 -6.24 18.65
C ASP A 57 -13.82 -6.84 18.98
N ILE A 58 -13.48 -7.97 18.35
CA ILE A 58 -12.17 -8.62 18.51
C ILE A 58 -11.06 -7.68 18.00
N ALA A 59 -11.20 -7.15 16.79
CA ALA A 59 -10.21 -6.27 16.20
C ALA A 59 -10.02 -4.98 17.00
N ALA A 60 -11.11 -4.34 17.42
CA ALA A 60 -11.06 -3.11 18.22
C ALA A 60 -10.35 -3.33 19.56
N ARG A 61 -10.71 -4.38 20.28
CA ARG A 61 -10.05 -4.73 21.55
C ARG A 61 -8.56 -5.02 21.32
N PHE A 62 -8.24 -5.90 20.40
CA PHE A 62 -6.86 -6.31 20.11
C PHE A 62 -5.97 -5.12 19.72
N ILE A 63 -6.45 -4.27 18.81
CA ILE A 63 -5.71 -3.08 18.38
C ILE A 63 -5.54 -2.10 19.55
N GLY A 64 -6.60 -1.87 20.35
CA GLY A 64 -6.54 -0.99 21.52
C GLY A 64 -5.48 -1.42 22.54
N GLU A 65 -5.34 -2.72 22.77
CA GLU A 65 -4.35 -3.29 23.69
C GLU A 65 -2.91 -3.25 23.13
N ARG A 66 -2.75 -3.36 21.80
CA ARG A 66 -1.45 -3.47 21.14
C ARG A 66 -0.93 -2.17 20.53
N ARG A 67 -1.78 -1.14 20.44
CA ARG A 67 -1.37 0.17 19.93
C ARG A 67 -0.24 0.73 20.79
N GLY A 68 0.88 1.10 20.16
CA GLY A 68 2.09 1.55 20.86
C GLY A 68 3.08 0.43 21.22
N GLN A 69 2.72 -0.84 21.02
CA GLN A 69 3.63 -1.99 21.19
C GLN A 69 4.15 -2.55 19.85
N THR A 70 3.65 -2.04 18.73
CA THR A 70 4.09 -2.43 17.39
C THR A 70 4.73 -1.26 16.64
N SER A 71 5.75 -1.55 15.84
CA SER A 71 6.33 -0.61 14.88
C SER A 71 5.56 -0.58 13.55
N SER A 72 4.72 -1.59 13.28
CA SER A 72 3.90 -1.66 12.08
C SER A 72 2.82 -0.59 12.07
N ALA A 73 2.53 -0.01 10.91
CA ALA A 73 1.29 0.73 10.71
C ALA A 73 0.09 -0.21 10.75
N ILE A 74 -1.02 0.24 11.30
CA ILE A 74 -2.24 -0.55 11.41
C ILE A 74 -3.27 0.02 10.43
N TYR A 75 -3.60 -0.77 9.41
CA TYR A 75 -4.66 -0.47 8.46
C TYR A 75 -5.84 -1.42 8.69
N ILE A 76 -7.04 -0.95 8.42
CA ILE A 76 -8.26 -1.77 8.50
C ILE A 76 -8.83 -1.90 7.09
N ARG A 77 -8.97 -3.13 6.58
CA ARG A 77 -9.79 -3.34 5.39
C ARG A 77 -11.24 -3.43 5.83
N VAL A 78 -11.98 -2.37 5.57
CA VAL A 78 -13.41 -2.28 5.84
C VAL A 78 -14.21 -3.01 4.76
N ASN A 79 -15.49 -3.29 5.00
CA ASN A 79 -16.39 -3.74 3.96
C ASN A 79 -16.59 -2.62 2.93
N ASP A 80 -16.85 -2.99 1.68
CA ASP A 80 -17.03 -2.03 0.59
C ASP A 80 -18.21 -1.07 0.84
N LEU A 81 -18.19 0.08 0.17
CA LEU A 81 -19.19 1.13 0.38
C LEU A 81 -20.63 0.72 0.04
N SER A 82 -20.80 -0.29 -0.83
CA SER A 82 -22.12 -0.78 -1.25
C SER A 82 -22.71 -1.84 -0.32
N ALA A 83 -21.87 -2.47 0.51
CA ALA A 83 -22.29 -3.54 1.44
C ALA A 83 -23.15 -3.04 2.61
N GLY A 84 -23.19 -1.72 2.86
CA GLY A 84 -23.94 -1.15 3.97
C GLY A 84 -23.33 -1.39 5.35
N LEU A 85 -22.11 -1.92 5.42
CA LEU A 85 -21.40 -2.27 6.66
C LEU A 85 -20.25 -1.31 7.01
N THR A 86 -19.84 -0.47 6.07
CA THR A 86 -18.68 0.43 6.22
C THR A 86 -18.84 1.37 7.42
N ASP A 87 -20.02 1.91 7.67
CA ASP A 87 -20.24 2.86 8.79
C ASP A 87 -20.10 2.18 10.16
N ASP A 88 -20.51 0.91 10.26
CA ASP A 88 -20.33 0.10 11.47
C ASP A 88 -18.84 -0.22 11.68
N ASP A 89 -18.10 -0.57 10.59
CA ASP A 89 -16.67 -0.83 10.68
C ASP A 89 -15.91 0.41 11.15
N LEU A 90 -16.20 1.57 10.56
CA LEU A 90 -15.60 2.84 10.97
C LEU A 90 -15.97 3.23 12.40
N GLY A 91 -17.24 3.02 12.79
CA GLY A 91 -17.72 3.28 14.16
C GLY A 91 -16.96 2.48 15.21
N ALA A 92 -16.66 1.22 14.92
CA ALA A 92 -15.95 0.32 15.83
C ALA A 92 -14.43 0.58 15.86
N LEU A 93 -13.81 0.88 14.69
CA LEU A 93 -12.34 0.84 14.56
C LEU A 93 -11.69 2.24 14.61
N VAL A 94 -12.37 3.33 14.23
CA VAL A 94 -11.78 4.67 14.35
C VAL A 94 -11.41 5.05 15.79
N PRO A 95 -12.18 4.69 16.83
CA PRO A 95 -11.81 4.97 18.22
C PRO A 95 -10.45 4.39 18.65
N VAL A 96 -10.00 3.28 18.05
CA VAL A 96 -8.69 2.68 18.33
C VAL A 96 -7.56 3.26 17.49
N LYS A 97 -7.84 4.33 16.74
CA LYS A 97 -6.88 5.18 16.02
C LYS A 97 -6.02 4.41 15.00
N PRO A 98 -6.60 3.73 14.01
CA PRO A 98 -5.81 3.09 12.96
C PRO A 98 -5.00 4.14 12.20
N ASP A 99 -3.89 3.73 11.57
CA ASP A 99 -3.08 4.62 10.71
C ASP A 99 -3.75 4.83 9.35
N GLY A 100 -4.57 3.88 8.90
CA GLY A 100 -5.30 4.00 7.65
C GLY A 100 -6.45 3.03 7.49
N ILE A 101 -7.26 3.28 6.47
CA ILE A 101 -8.32 2.41 6.00
C ILE A 101 -8.00 1.92 4.60
N MET A 102 -8.05 0.61 4.39
CA MET A 102 -8.04 0.02 3.06
C MET A 102 -9.48 -0.06 2.55
N LEU A 103 -9.73 0.55 1.41
CA LEU A 103 -11.04 0.56 0.75
C LEU A 103 -11.06 -0.50 -0.37
N PRO A 104 -11.76 -1.64 -0.19
CA PRO A 104 -11.92 -2.62 -1.25
C PRO A 104 -12.94 -2.15 -2.28
N LYS A 105 -12.91 -2.76 -3.46
CA LYS A 105 -13.91 -2.64 -4.54
C LYS A 105 -14.22 -1.18 -4.92
N SER A 106 -13.19 -0.33 -4.85
CA SER A 106 -13.29 1.09 -5.19
C SER A 106 -13.44 1.26 -6.71
N ASN A 107 -14.48 1.96 -7.13
CA ASN A 107 -14.82 2.15 -8.55
C ASN A 107 -14.27 3.46 -9.12
N SER A 108 -13.92 4.42 -8.29
CA SER A 108 -13.39 5.71 -8.74
C SER A 108 -12.84 6.55 -7.58
N GLY A 109 -12.21 7.68 -7.90
CA GLY A 109 -11.81 8.68 -6.90
C GLY A 109 -12.98 9.25 -6.08
N GLN A 110 -14.23 9.16 -6.56
CA GLN A 110 -15.42 9.57 -5.78
C GLN A 110 -15.62 8.68 -4.55
N ASP A 111 -15.34 7.38 -4.64
CA ASP A 111 -15.42 6.47 -3.49
C ASP A 111 -14.43 6.87 -2.40
N VAL A 112 -13.23 7.30 -2.81
CA VAL A 112 -12.22 7.84 -1.89
C VAL A 112 -12.71 9.13 -1.24
N GLN A 113 -13.35 10.02 -2.00
CA GLN A 113 -13.95 11.26 -1.46
C GLN A 113 -15.07 10.95 -0.47
N GLN A 114 -15.93 9.98 -0.78
CA GLN A 114 -17.01 9.54 0.11
C GLN A 114 -16.44 8.97 1.41
N LEU A 115 -15.44 8.07 1.35
CA LEU A 115 -14.79 7.55 2.54
C LEU A 115 -14.07 8.66 3.33
N SER A 116 -13.41 9.59 2.64
CA SER A 116 -12.76 10.74 3.28
C SER A 116 -13.73 11.60 4.08
N ALA A 117 -14.95 11.84 3.54
CA ALA A 117 -15.99 12.57 4.26
C ALA A 117 -16.48 11.82 5.52
N LYS A 118 -16.66 10.49 5.42
CA LYS A 118 -17.03 9.65 6.58
C LYS A 118 -15.93 9.68 7.65
N LEU A 119 -14.66 9.56 7.26
CA LEU A 119 -13.52 9.61 8.18
C LEU A 119 -13.42 10.95 8.89
N ARG A 120 -13.65 12.07 8.21
CA ARG A 120 -13.67 13.41 8.83
C ARG A 120 -14.67 13.49 9.99
N VAL A 121 -15.88 12.94 9.81
CA VAL A 121 -16.89 12.88 10.87
C VAL A 121 -16.40 12.02 12.03
N ARG A 122 -15.91 10.82 11.75
CA ARG A 122 -15.44 9.89 12.77
C ARG A 122 -14.20 10.39 13.53
N GLU A 123 -13.28 11.06 12.85
CA GLU A 123 -12.12 11.69 13.48
C GLU A 123 -12.57 12.79 14.44
N ALA A 124 -13.51 13.66 14.02
CA ALA A 124 -14.04 14.71 14.88
C ALA A 124 -14.77 14.16 16.12
N GLU A 125 -15.58 13.11 15.95
CA GLU A 125 -16.29 12.44 17.07
C GLU A 125 -15.31 11.82 18.09
N ASN A 126 -14.11 11.45 17.65
CA ASN A 126 -13.08 10.80 18.49
C ASN A 126 -11.93 11.72 18.87
N GLY A 127 -12.03 13.03 18.59
CA GLY A 127 -11.00 14.01 18.94
C GLY A 127 -9.67 13.79 18.19
N LEU A 128 -9.73 13.19 17.01
CA LEU A 128 -8.57 12.97 16.13
C LEU A 128 -8.39 14.16 15.18
N PRO A 129 -7.15 14.48 14.78
CA PRO A 129 -6.90 15.49 13.76
C PRO A 129 -7.55 15.11 12.42
N ASP A 130 -8.14 16.07 11.70
CA ASP A 130 -8.64 15.84 10.34
C ASP A 130 -7.49 15.38 9.42
N GLY A 131 -7.69 14.29 8.71
CA GLY A 131 -6.69 13.72 7.79
C GLY A 131 -5.66 12.80 8.43
N SER A 132 -5.77 12.53 9.73
CA SER A 132 -4.85 11.64 10.45
C SER A 132 -4.96 10.19 9.98
N ILE A 133 -6.15 9.73 9.56
CA ILE A 133 -6.37 8.39 9.03
C ILE A 133 -6.23 8.42 7.51
N LYS A 134 -5.29 7.64 6.98
CA LYS A 134 -5.00 7.57 5.54
C LYS A 134 -5.94 6.59 4.83
N ILE A 135 -5.96 6.64 3.49
CA ILE A 135 -6.78 5.77 2.65
C ILE A 135 -5.88 5.04 1.65
N LEU A 136 -6.06 3.72 1.55
CA LEU A 136 -5.42 2.85 0.56
C LEU A 136 -6.52 2.10 -0.21
N PRO A 137 -6.99 2.57 -1.37
CA PRO A 137 -8.01 1.90 -2.15
C PRO A 137 -7.42 0.77 -3.00
N ILE A 138 -8.20 -0.31 -3.18
CA ILE A 138 -7.96 -1.33 -4.20
C ILE A 138 -8.76 -0.90 -5.44
N ILE A 139 -8.04 -0.43 -6.47
CA ILE A 139 -8.65 0.36 -7.55
C ILE A 139 -9.07 -0.44 -8.78
N THR A 140 -8.79 -1.74 -8.82
CA THR A 140 -9.00 -2.54 -10.04
C THR A 140 -9.77 -3.84 -9.80
N GLU A 141 -10.44 -3.99 -8.67
CA GLU A 141 -11.27 -5.16 -8.37
C GLU A 141 -12.54 -5.22 -9.23
N THR A 142 -12.90 -4.10 -9.84
CA THR A 142 -14.04 -4.01 -10.76
C THR A 142 -13.61 -3.44 -12.11
N PRO A 143 -14.30 -3.78 -13.21
CA PRO A 143 -14.07 -3.16 -14.52
C PRO A 143 -14.23 -1.63 -14.50
N ALA A 144 -15.18 -1.12 -13.72
CA ALA A 144 -15.39 0.30 -13.54
C ALA A 144 -14.17 0.98 -12.91
N GLY A 145 -13.59 0.38 -11.86
CA GLY A 145 -12.39 0.88 -11.20
C GLY A 145 -11.18 0.93 -12.15
N VAL A 146 -10.97 -0.12 -12.96
CA VAL A 146 -9.90 -0.12 -13.98
C VAL A 146 -10.06 1.04 -14.96
N LEU A 147 -11.29 1.25 -15.48
CA LEU A 147 -11.56 2.29 -16.48
C LEU A 147 -11.51 3.71 -15.89
N ALA A 148 -11.79 3.85 -14.59
CA ALA A 148 -11.80 5.14 -13.90
C ALA A 148 -10.50 5.44 -13.12
N ALA A 149 -9.43 4.67 -13.31
CA ALA A 149 -8.20 4.76 -12.52
C ALA A 149 -7.57 6.17 -12.50
N ALA A 150 -7.70 6.95 -13.57
CA ALA A 150 -7.20 8.33 -13.62
C ALA A 150 -7.89 9.28 -12.61
N THR A 151 -9.10 8.95 -12.13
CA THR A 151 -9.86 9.79 -11.20
C THR A 151 -9.33 9.80 -9.78
N TYR A 152 -8.39 8.91 -9.44
CA TYR A 152 -7.76 8.89 -8.12
C TYR A 152 -6.76 10.03 -7.92
N ALA A 153 -6.20 10.57 -9.01
CA ALA A 153 -5.31 11.73 -8.94
C ALA A 153 -6.04 12.94 -8.34
N GLY A 154 -5.55 13.45 -7.20
CA GLY A 154 -6.14 14.57 -6.50
C GLY A 154 -7.47 14.28 -5.78
N ALA A 155 -7.91 13.03 -5.70
CA ALA A 155 -9.18 12.66 -5.07
C ALA A 155 -9.22 12.99 -3.57
N SER A 156 -8.10 12.82 -2.86
CA SER A 156 -8.00 13.17 -1.43
C SER A 156 -6.53 13.30 -1.00
N ALA A 157 -6.24 14.23 -0.10
CA ALA A 157 -4.95 14.32 0.60
C ALA A 157 -4.70 13.15 1.57
N ARG A 158 -5.71 12.31 1.81
CA ARG A 158 -5.59 11.09 2.64
C ARG A 158 -4.99 9.91 1.87
N LEU A 159 -4.87 9.96 0.53
CA LEU A 159 -4.31 8.85 -0.22
C LEU A 159 -2.86 8.57 0.20
N ALA A 160 -2.60 7.35 0.69
CA ALA A 160 -1.27 6.87 1.02
C ALA A 160 -0.65 6.04 -0.11
N GLY A 161 -1.48 5.43 -0.93
CA GLY A 161 -1.08 4.58 -2.05
C GLY A 161 -2.28 4.10 -2.83
N LEU A 162 -2.02 3.41 -3.94
CA LEU A 162 -3.01 2.66 -4.72
C LEU A 162 -2.54 1.21 -4.85
N THR A 163 -3.48 0.29 -4.78
CA THR A 163 -3.20 -1.14 -5.01
C THR A 163 -4.23 -1.77 -5.93
N TRP A 164 -4.00 -3.00 -6.35
CA TRP A 164 -4.85 -3.71 -7.28
C TRP A 164 -5.19 -5.12 -6.80
N GLY A 165 -6.31 -5.69 -7.29
CA GLY A 165 -6.77 -7.01 -6.96
C GLY A 165 -7.06 -7.82 -8.23
N ALA A 166 -6.50 -9.03 -8.32
CA ALA A 166 -6.72 -9.93 -9.46
C ALA A 166 -7.94 -10.84 -9.27
N GLU A 167 -8.20 -11.25 -8.04
CA GLU A 167 -9.22 -12.27 -7.75
C GLU A 167 -10.64 -11.72 -8.01
N ASP A 168 -10.98 -10.59 -7.42
CA ASP A 168 -12.29 -9.95 -7.62
C ASP A 168 -12.49 -9.49 -9.06
N LEU A 169 -11.46 -8.94 -9.71
CA LEU A 169 -11.52 -8.60 -11.12
C LEU A 169 -11.80 -9.83 -11.97
N SER A 170 -11.17 -10.99 -11.66
CA SER A 170 -11.43 -12.26 -12.36
C SER A 170 -12.89 -12.64 -12.27
N ALA A 171 -13.48 -12.58 -11.08
CA ALA A 171 -14.89 -12.87 -10.86
C ALA A 171 -15.80 -11.87 -11.61
N ALA A 172 -15.49 -10.57 -11.54
CA ALA A 172 -16.30 -9.52 -12.13
C ALA A 172 -16.38 -9.58 -13.67
N ILE A 173 -15.31 -10.04 -14.35
CA ILE A 173 -15.28 -10.16 -15.81
C ILE A 173 -15.58 -11.58 -16.30
N GLY A 174 -15.77 -12.55 -15.39
CA GLY A 174 -15.98 -13.95 -15.73
C GLY A 174 -14.74 -14.65 -16.31
N ALA A 175 -13.54 -14.21 -15.96
CA ALA A 175 -12.30 -14.83 -16.41
C ALA A 175 -12.10 -16.17 -15.70
N ARG A 176 -11.78 -17.22 -16.47
CA ARG A 176 -11.52 -18.55 -15.91
C ARG A 176 -10.26 -18.59 -15.04
N ALA A 177 -9.26 -17.79 -15.36
CA ALA A 177 -8.00 -17.70 -14.66
C ALA A 177 -7.35 -16.34 -14.88
N ALA A 178 -6.70 -15.82 -13.83
CA ALA A 178 -5.91 -14.60 -13.93
C ALA A 178 -4.50 -14.83 -14.51
N ARG A 179 -4.03 -16.08 -14.48
CA ARG A 179 -2.67 -16.47 -14.93
C ARG A 179 -2.73 -17.56 -16.01
N ASP A 180 -1.73 -17.55 -16.89
CA ASP A 180 -1.51 -18.58 -17.91
C ASP A 180 -0.86 -19.85 -17.30
N GLU A 181 -0.60 -20.85 -18.14
CA GLU A 181 0.05 -22.12 -17.75
C GLU A 181 1.50 -21.95 -17.23
N HIS A 182 2.11 -20.83 -17.49
CA HIS A 182 3.46 -20.47 -16.99
C HIS A 182 3.42 -19.60 -15.73
N GLY A 183 2.23 -19.40 -15.14
CA GLY A 183 2.04 -18.59 -13.94
C GLY A 183 2.06 -17.08 -14.17
N ARG A 184 2.12 -16.59 -15.41
CA ARG A 184 2.16 -15.16 -15.76
C ARG A 184 0.75 -14.62 -15.87
N TYR A 185 0.53 -13.40 -15.40
CA TYR A 185 -0.75 -12.71 -15.59
C TYR A 185 -1.11 -12.59 -17.08
N THR A 186 -2.37 -12.90 -17.42
CA THR A 186 -2.90 -12.67 -18.76
C THR A 186 -3.05 -11.17 -19.02
N ASP A 187 -3.25 -10.77 -20.28
CA ASP A 187 -3.19 -9.36 -20.68
C ASP A 187 -4.16 -8.44 -19.92
N VAL A 188 -5.34 -8.93 -19.58
CA VAL A 188 -6.32 -8.16 -18.80
C VAL A 188 -5.77 -7.79 -17.43
N PHE A 189 -5.17 -8.75 -16.72
CA PHE A 189 -4.62 -8.53 -15.38
C PHE A 189 -3.30 -7.76 -15.43
N ARG A 190 -2.50 -7.96 -16.46
CA ARG A 190 -1.33 -7.11 -16.74
C ARG A 190 -1.74 -5.66 -16.98
N HIS A 191 -2.83 -5.45 -17.73
CA HIS A 191 -3.39 -4.11 -17.93
C HIS A 191 -3.82 -3.47 -16.60
N ALA A 192 -4.57 -4.18 -15.76
CA ALA A 192 -4.97 -3.68 -14.43
C ALA A 192 -3.75 -3.34 -13.55
N ARG A 193 -2.73 -4.19 -13.54
CA ARG A 193 -1.47 -3.97 -12.81
C ARG A 193 -0.74 -2.72 -13.31
N LEU A 194 -0.58 -2.55 -14.62
CA LEU A 194 0.08 -1.38 -15.23
C LEU A 194 -0.73 -0.10 -14.99
N THR A 195 -2.05 -0.17 -15.10
CA THR A 195 -2.96 0.95 -14.81
C THR A 195 -2.78 1.45 -13.39
N THR A 196 -2.58 0.55 -12.42
CA THR A 196 -2.33 0.92 -11.03
C THR A 196 -1.04 1.71 -10.85
N ILE A 197 0.07 1.29 -11.48
CA ILE A 197 1.34 2.04 -11.43
C ILE A 197 1.16 3.45 -12.00
N LEU A 198 0.50 3.55 -13.16
CA LEU A 198 0.30 4.84 -13.83
C LEU A 198 -0.62 5.75 -13.01
N ALA A 199 -1.70 5.21 -12.43
CA ALA A 199 -2.61 5.95 -11.57
C ALA A 199 -1.93 6.43 -10.28
N ALA A 200 -1.12 5.57 -9.64
CA ALA A 200 -0.34 5.93 -8.46
C ALA A 200 0.69 7.03 -8.77
N GLY A 201 1.37 6.92 -9.93
CA GLY A 201 2.27 7.95 -10.42
C GLY A 201 1.57 9.29 -10.68
N ALA A 202 0.37 9.28 -11.26
CA ALA A 202 -0.43 10.48 -11.50
C ALA A 202 -0.97 11.10 -10.20
N ALA A 203 -1.25 10.27 -9.19
CA ALA A 203 -1.68 10.71 -7.87
C ALA A 203 -0.52 11.08 -6.93
N GLU A 204 0.73 10.85 -7.36
CA GLU A 204 1.97 11.07 -6.57
C GLU A 204 1.98 10.31 -5.23
N VAL A 205 1.44 9.07 -5.24
CA VAL A 205 1.36 8.19 -4.07
C VAL A 205 2.07 6.85 -4.31
N ALA A 206 2.19 6.03 -3.27
CA ALA A 206 2.80 4.71 -3.37
C ALA A 206 2.01 3.77 -4.31
N ALA A 207 2.71 3.04 -5.17
CA ALA A 207 2.14 1.91 -5.91
C ALA A 207 2.43 0.62 -5.14
N ILE A 208 1.38 -0.09 -4.73
CA ILE A 208 1.48 -1.33 -3.96
C ILE A 208 1.01 -2.49 -4.83
N ASP A 209 1.86 -3.49 -5.01
CA ASP A 209 1.52 -4.67 -5.80
C ASP A 209 0.57 -5.61 -5.05
N THR A 210 -0.15 -6.45 -5.79
CA THR A 210 -1.18 -7.37 -5.25
C THR A 210 -0.59 -8.54 -4.48
N VAL A 211 -1.46 -9.37 -3.91
CA VAL A 211 -1.11 -10.61 -3.21
C VAL A 211 -0.59 -11.69 -4.16
N PHE A 212 0.17 -12.65 -3.62
CA PHE A 212 0.59 -13.86 -4.30
C PHE A 212 -0.06 -15.07 -3.60
N PRO A 213 -1.13 -15.66 -4.19
CA PRO A 213 -1.93 -16.67 -3.50
C PRO A 213 -1.19 -17.97 -3.21
N ASN A 214 -0.24 -18.39 -4.08
CA ASN A 214 0.56 -19.60 -3.86
C ASN A 214 1.71 -19.36 -2.88
N PHE A 215 1.38 -19.05 -1.62
CA PHE A 215 2.34 -18.66 -0.57
C PHE A 215 3.40 -19.74 -0.25
N ARG A 216 3.28 -20.96 -0.80
CA ARG A 216 4.28 -22.03 -0.64
C ARG A 216 5.39 -21.95 -1.67
N ASP A 217 5.14 -21.34 -2.81
CA ASP A 217 6.15 -21.18 -3.88
C ASP A 217 6.93 -19.87 -3.68
N MET A 218 7.83 -19.91 -2.73
CA MET A 218 8.64 -18.75 -2.36
C MET A 218 9.63 -18.34 -3.47
N ALA A 219 10.01 -19.27 -4.35
CA ALA A 219 10.91 -18.97 -5.46
C ALA A 219 10.20 -18.12 -6.52
N ALA A 220 9.00 -18.53 -6.97
CA ALA A 220 8.18 -17.75 -7.89
C ALA A 220 7.76 -16.41 -7.24
N PHE A 221 7.47 -16.41 -5.94
CA PHE A 221 7.14 -15.19 -5.21
C PHE A 221 8.28 -14.17 -5.20
N ALA A 222 9.53 -14.61 -4.97
CA ALA A 222 10.70 -13.73 -4.99
C ALA A 222 10.92 -13.10 -6.39
N ILE A 223 10.71 -13.88 -7.45
CA ILE A 223 10.78 -13.37 -8.83
C ILE A 223 9.72 -12.29 -9.05
N GLU A 224 8.47 -12.53 -8.64
CA GLU A 224 7.38 -11.55 -8.78
C GLU A 224 7.65 -10.27 -7.97
N CYS A 225 8.24 -10.37 -6.77
CA CYS A 225 8.64 -9.20 -5.98
C CYS A 225 9.72 -8.37 -6.71
N ALA A 226 10.73 -9.03 -7.30
CA ALA A 226 11.77 -8.35 -8.05
C ALA A 226 11.25 -7.68 -9.33
N GLU A 227 10.29 -8.32 -10.03
CA GLU A 227 9.61 -7.73 -11.17
C GLU A 227 8.78 -6.51 -10.77
N ALA A 228 8.06 -6.59 -9.65
CA ALA A 228 7.24 -5.49 -9.14
C ALA A 228 8.11 -4.27 -8.78
N GLU A 229 9.22 -4.47 -8.07
CA GLU A 229 10.17 -3.38 -7.75
C GLU A 229 10.76 -2.76 -9.01
N ARG A 230 11.22 -3.57 -9.94
CA ARG A 230 11.76 -3.11 -11.25
C ARG A 230 10.74 -2.28 -12.03
N ASP A 231 9.46 -2.67 -12.01
CA ASP A 231 8.39 -2.02 -12.77
C ASP A 231 7.90 -0.72 -12.10
N GLY A 232 8.29 -0.43 -10.85
CA GLY A 232 8.01 0.82 -10.15
C GLY A 232 7.03 0.73 -8.98
N PHE A 233 6.63 -0.48 -8.57
CA PHE A 233 5.97 -0.66 -7.28
C PHE A 233 6.94 -0.37 -6.14
N THR A 234 6.42 0.12 -5.02
CA THR A 234 7.21 0.46 -3.83
C THR A 234 6.94 -0.49 -2.66
N GLY A 235 5.99 -1.40 -2.83
CA GLY A 235 5.61 -2.40 -1.86
C GLY A 235 4.67 -3.44 -2.46
N LYS A 236 4.33 -4.45 -1.65
CA LYS A 236 3.49 -5.57 -2.06
C LYS A 236 2.63 -6.07 -0.90
N MET A 237 1.42 -6.51 -1.22
CA MET A 237 0.54 -7.15 -0.25
C MET A 237 0.97 -8.60 0.01
N ALA A 238 0.82 -9.06 1.26
CA ALA A 238 1.10 -10.41 1.72
C ALA A 238 -0.14 -11.03 2.37
N ILE A 239 -0.30 -12.35 2.23
CA ILE A 239 -1.35 -13.14 2.88
C ILE A 239 -0.77 -14.17 3.87
N HIS A 240 0.54 -14.28 3.95
CA HIS A 240 1.22 -15.16 4.89
C HIS A 240 2.45 -14.47 5.51
N PRO A 241 2.71 -14.63 6.82
CA PRO A 241 3.86 -14.01 7.47
C PRO A 241 5.22 -14.31 6.81
N ASP A 242 5.42 -15.52 6.27
CA ASP A 242 6.66 -15.91 5.61
C ASP A 242 6.97 -15.10 4.33
N GLN A 243 5.97 -14.44 3.74
CA GLN A 243 6.15 -13.55 2.59
C GLN A 243 6.80 -12.21 2.98
N VAL A 244 6.62 -11.77 4.22
CA VAL A 244 7.08 -10.46 4.70
C VAL A 244 8.58 -10.24 4.55
N PRO A 245 9.46 -11.14 4.98
CA PRO A 245 10.91 -10.95 4.83
C PRO A 245 11.34 -10.84 3.36
N VAL A 246 10.72 -11.60 2.46
CA VAL A 246 11.02 -11.57 1.02
C VAL A 246 10.63 -10.22 0.41
N ILE A 247 9.45 -9.73 0.74
CA ILE A 247 9.00 -8.40 0.31
C ILE A 247 9.94 -7.32 0.85
N ASN A 248 10.21 -7.34 2.16
CA ASN A 248 11.09 -6.34 2.78
C ASN A 248 12.47 -6.32 2.11
N ALA A 249 13.03 -7.49 1.79
CA ALA A 249 14.31 -7.57 1.09
C ALA A 249 14.22 -7.01 -0.34
N ALA A 250 13.19 -7.37 -1.10
CA ALA A 250 13.03 -6.95 -2.50
C ALA A 250 12.82 -5.43 -2.65
N PHE A 251 12.04 -4.81 -1.75
CA PHE A 251 11.69 -3.39 -1.83
C PHE A 251 12.61 -2.46 -1.02
N THR A 252 13.65 -3.00 -0.38
CA THR A 252 14.70 -2.22 0.28
C THR A 252 15.82 -1.93 -0.72
N PRO A 253 16.19 -0.64 -0.95
CA PRO A 253 17.28 -0.31 -1.85
C PRO A 253 18.60 -0.96 -1.45
N SER A 254 19.34 -1.53 -2.42
CA SER A 254 20.65 -2.08 -2.16
C SER A 254 21.69 -0.98 -1.86
N ALA A 255 22.76 -1.32 -1.14
CA ALA A 255 23.85 -0.38 -0.87
C ALA A 255 24.46 0.20 -2.15
N GLU A 256 24.59 -0.63 -3.20
CA GLU A 256 25.11 -0.17 -4.50
C GLU A 256 24.18 0.84 -5.16
N ALA A 257 22.86 0.58 -5.16
CA ALA A 257 21.86 1.50 -5.71
C ALA A 257 21.83 2.83 -4.94
N VAL A 258 22.00 2.78 -3.62
CA VAL A 258 22.10 3.98 -2.76
C VAL A 258 23.35 4.78 -3.11
N GLN A 259 24.52 4.13 -3.20
CA GLN A 259 25.78 4.77 -3.55
C GLN A 259 25.72 5.41 -4.95
N GLN A 260 25.18 4.69 -5.95
CA GLN A 260 25.02 5.23 -7.29
C GLN A 260 24.07 6.43 -7.32
N SER A 261 22.96 6.37 -6.60
CA SER A 261 22.00 7.47 -6.51
C SER A 261 22.61 8.68 -5.81
N ALA A 262 23.38 8.49 -4.75
CA ALA A 262 24.09 9.57 -4.06
C ALA A 262 25.12 10.24 -4.98
N ALA A 263 25.85 9.47 -5.79
CA ALA A 263 26.79 10.02 -6.77
C ALA A 263 26.09 10.88 -7.84
N ILE A 264 24.90 10.44 -8.31
CA ILE A 264 24.10 11.22 -9.27
C ILE A 264 23.68 12.57 -8.65
N VAL A 265 23.09 12.55 -7.45
CA VAL A 265 22.66 13.78 -6.74
C VAL A 265 23.83 14.72 -6.53
N ALA A 266 24.96 14.21 -6.00
CA ALA A 266 26.17 15.02 -5.77
C ALA A 266 26.74 15.65 -7.05
N ALA A 267 26.71 14.93 -8.18
CA ALA A 267 27.17 15.46 -9.46
C ALA A 267 26.28 16.62 -9.97
N PHE A 268 24.95 16.51 -9.82
CA PHE A 268 24.04 17.61 -10.15
C PHE A 268 24.26 18.82 -9.24
N GLU A 269 24.42 18.64 -7.95
CA GLU A 269 24.69 19.72 -6.99
C GLU A 269 26.02 20.43 -7.29
N ALA A 270 27.10 19.68 -7.49
CA ALA A 270 28.43 20.20 -7.81
C ALA A 270 28.46 21.01 -9.11
N ALA A 271 27.63 20.64 -10.08
CA ALA A 271 27.52 21.34 -11.36
C ALA A 271 26.54 22.54 -11.34
N GLY A 272 25.94 22.87 -10.19
CA GLY A 272 24.95 23.95 -10.07
C GLY A 272 23.57 23.59 -10.61
N ASN A 273 23.19 22.32 -10.52
CA ASN A 273 21.88 21.79 -10.92
C ASN A 273 21.50 22.04 -12.41
N PRO A 274 22.37 21.71 -13.38
CA PRO A 274 22.08 21.89 -14.80
C PRO A 274 20.97 20.93 -15.26
N GLY A 275 20.64 20.98 -16.56
CA GLY A 275 19.71 20.04 -17.20
C GLY A 275 20.27 18.63 -17.33
N VAL A 276 21.61 18.50 -17.45
CA VAL A 276 22.32 17.24 -17.68
C VAL A 276 23.72 17.27 -17.07
N VAL A 277 24.19 16.12 -16.58
CA VAL A 277 25.55 15.89 -16.09
C VAL A 277 26.15 14.63 -16.72
N GLY A 278 27.49 14.57 -16.82
CA GLY A 278 28.23 13.36 -17.23
C GLY A 278 28.90 12.71 -16.02
N ILE A 279 28.73 11.42 -15.82
CA ILE A 279 29.41 10.63 -14.79
C ILE A 279 29.96 9.37 -15.47
N ASP A 280 31.25 9.12 -15.39
CA ASP A 280 31.92 7.94 -15.95
C ASP A 280 31.55 7.65 -17.42
N GLY A 281 31.46 8.70 -18.24
CA GLY A 281 31.11 8.58 -19.66
C GLY A 281 29.63 8.33 -19.95
N LYS A 282 28.77 8.31 -18.95
CA LYS A 282 27.30 8.21 -19.09
C LYS A 282 26.65 9.56 -18.84
N MET A 283 25.57 9.82 -19.59
CA MET A 283 24.75 11.02 -19.46
C MET A 283 23.58 10.78 -18.48
N PHE A 284 23.39 11.71 -17.54
CA PHE A 284 22.25 11.73 -16.61
C PHE A 284 21.52 13.07 -16.73
N ASP A 285 20.20 13.03 -16.82
CA ASP A 285 19.33 14.20 -16.94
C ASP A 285 18.36 14.30 -15.73
N ARG A 286 17.44 15.29 -15.76
CA ARG A 286 16.49 15.54 -14.68
C ARG A 286 15.61 14.32 -14.28
N PRO A 287 15.11 13.47 -15.19
CA PRO A 287 14.48 12.22 -14.84
C PRO A 287 15.34 11.30 -13.97
N HIS A 288 16.61 11.15 -14.27
CA HIS A 288 17.55 10.34 -13.49
C HIS A 288 17.78 10.92 -12.08
N LEU A 289 17.89 12.26 -11.97
CA LEU A 289 18.01 12.93 -10.69
C LEU A 289 16.79 12.65 -9.79
N ARG A 290 15.58 12.83 -10.33
CA ARG A 290 14.34 12.53 -9.57
C ARG A 290 14.26 11.08 -9.12
N LEU A 291 14.70 10.14 -9.97
CA LEU A 291 14.76 8.72 -9.61
C LEU A 291 15.73 8.47 -8.46
N ALA A 292 16.92 9.08 -8.52
CA ALA A 292 17.95 8.97 -7.49
C ALA A 292 17.46 9.56 -6.15
N GLU A 293 16.83 10.73 -6.17
CA GLU A 293 16.25 11.38 -4.98
C GLU A 293 15.17 10.50 -4.32
N ARG A 294 14.26 9.91 -5.12
CA ARG A 294 13.22 8.98 -4.63
C ARG A 294 13.82 7.72 -3.99
N LEU A 295 14.87 7.16 -4.61
CA LEU A 295 15.55 5.98 -4.07
C LEU A 295 16.23 6.31 -2.74
N LEU A 296 16.94 7.45 -2.65
CA LEU A 296 17.57 7.89 -1.41
C LEU A 296 16.57 8.17 -0.29
N ALA A 297 15.40 8.73 -0.62
CA ALA A 297 14.31 8.92 0.34
C ALA A 297 13.81 7.57 0.89
N ARG A 298 13.62 6.55 0.03
CA ARG A 298 13.25 5.20 0.47
C ARG A 298 14.35 4.55 1.32
N ALA A 299 15.60 4.70 0.94
CA ALA A 299 16.74 4.19 1.70
C ALA A 299 16.81 4.81 3.10
N LYS A 300 16.68 6.13 3.19
CA LYS A 300 16.63 6.86 4.48
C LYS A 300 15.49 6.37 5.36
N ALA A 301 14.29 6.19 4.80
CA ALA A 301 13.15 5.66 5.54
C ALA A 301 13.40 4.23 6.04
N ALA A 302 14.20 3.43 5.30
CA ALA A 302 14.62 2.08 5.70
C ALA A 302 15.81 2.06 6.68
N GLY A 303 16.30 3.23 7.14
CA GLY A 303 17.45 3.33 8.03
C GLY A 303 18.80 3.08 7.35
N ILE A 304 18.84 3.14 6.00
CA ILE A 304 20.08 2.97 5.22
C ILE A 304 20.65 4.37 4.91
N SER A 305 21.87 4.62 5.35
CA SER A 305 22.62 5.83 5.02
C SER A 305 23.44 5.64 3.72
N ALA A 306 23.58 6.73 2.95
CA ALA A 306 24.44 6.78 1.77
C ALA A 306 25.92 6.82 2.15
#